data_9e0a09b728097812749d504f609d8563
#
_entry.id   9e0a09b728097812749d504f609d8563
#
_cell.length_a   1.000
_cell.length_b   1.000
_cell.length_c   1.000
_cell.angle_alpha   90.00
_cell.angle_beta   90.00
_cell.angle_gamma   90.00
#
_symmetry.space_group_name_H-M   'P 1'
#
loop_
_entity.id
_entity.type
_entity.pdbx_description
1 polymer ?
#
loop_
_entity_poly.entity_id
_entity_poly.type
_entity_poly.pdbx_seq_one_letter_code
_entity_poly.pdbx_strand_id
1 'polypeptide(L)'
;MAKLRQAAFLSAILSLPLTSAGQAADLIGFWDTQQKGGNSFNELTPDKAYFEALAGTGATWVRLTFSKWKGEGRDFLLGNADNYQGLPQEDVAKLRKALDAAHSAGLKVVIVPLSLPGARWSQQNDGTFDDRLWSDPAYADQAVRFWSDVAAEFKDHPAIAAYNIVNEPAPEKTTGLAENGAMSDLVAWQEEQVDGPRDLVLFYNRVIAAIRKEDTATPVMVDAGYYANPRSLAAWPDRLNDERVLYAFHMYEPYEATSSGNMKREEPYRYPGVTTQYGGEALSWRKADVVAHIDKAFDWAEEQGLAPTRVVAGEFGCMRRWQDCGTYLKDVIDAVDARGGHWAFYAFREEWEGMDYELPLSLKPGRFYWMMEEGKSGDIPRDGKLMELLKEELNG
;
A
#
# COMPACT_ATOMS: atom_id res chain seq x y z
N MET A 1 65.90 44.06 30.53
CA MET A 1 64.53 43.61 30.98
C MET A 1 63.62 43.74 29.85
N ALA A 2 63.32 42.64 29.10
CA ALA A 2 62.44 42.60 27.96
C ALA A 2 61.21 41.77 28.34
N LYS A 3 60.02 42.36 28.28
CA LYS A 3 58.72 41.68 28.55
C LYS A 3 58.28 41.01 27.29
N LEU A 4 58.20 39.66 27.28
CA LEU A 4 57.51 38.89 26.30
C LEU A 4 55.97 39.07 26.49
N ARG A 5 55.24 39.40 25.43
CA ARG A 5 53.81 39.33 25.35
C ARG A 5 53.42 38.02 24.62
N GLN A 6 52.75 37.14 25.34
CA GLN A 6 52.08 35.96 24.74
C GLN A 6 50.78 36.39 24.03
N ALA A 7 50.68 36.05 22.76
CA ALA A 7 49.45 36.15 22.00
C ALA A 7 48.71 34.82 22.05
N ALA A 8 47.50 34.83 22.59
CA ALA A 8 46.59 33.68 22.59
C ALA A 8 45.84 33.64 21.27
N PHE A 9 46.03 32.58 20.51
CA PHE A 9 45.20 32.25 19.36
C PHE A 9 43.93 31.53 19.82
N LEU A 10 42.75 32.15 19.67
CA LEU A 10 41.45 31.50 19.78
C LEU A 10 41.18 30.80 18.45
N SER A 11 41.20 29.46 18.45
CA SER A 11 40.70 28.65 17.36
C SER A 11 39.18 28.54 17.50
N ALA A 12 38.44 29.19 16.62
CA ALA A 12 37.00 29.01 16.47
C ALA A 12 36.77 27.67 15.71
N ILE A 13 36.28 26.67 16.41
CA ILE A 13 35.79 25.42 15.80
C ILE A 13 34.42 25.73 15.21
N LEU A 14 34.35 25.82 13.88
CA LEU A 14 33.08 25.82 13.16
C LEU A 14 32.49 24.42 13.25
N SER A 15 31.47 24.24 14.07
CA SER A 15 30.62 23.05 14.05
C SER A 15 29.66 23.15 12.87
N LEU A 16 29.92 22.43 11.79
CA LEU A 16 28.96 22.17 10.71
C LEU A 16 27.87 21.21 11.23
N PRO A 17 26.62 21.44 10.92
CA PRO A 17 25.57 20.48 11.29
C PRO A 17 25.67 19.23 10.44
N LEU A 18 26.02 18.11 11.06
CA LEU A 18 25.93 16.74 10.50
C LEU A 18 24.47 16.24 10.64
N THR A 19 23.55 16.73 9.83
CA THR A 19 22.12 16.35 10.00
C THR A 19 21.46 15.68 8.80
N SER A 20 22.06 15.59 7.62
CA SER A 20 21.36 15.03 6.47
C SER A 20 21.69 13.56 6.14
N ALA A 21 22.90 13.09 6.42
CA ALA A 21 23.28 11.73 6.07
C ALA A 21 22.76 10.65 7.06
N GLY A 22 22.55 10.99 8.33
CA GLY A 22 22.03 10.07 9.35
C GLY A 22 20.54 9.76 9.18
N GLN A 23 19.75 10.73 8.70
CA GLN A 23 18.31 10.57 8.52
C GLN A 23 17.97 9.74 7.26
N ALA A 24 18.78 9.83 6.21
CA ALA A 24 18.61 9.05 4.98
C ALA A 24 18.89 7.55 5.18
N ALA A 25 19.83 7.19 6.07
CA ALA A 25 20.11 5.79 6.40
C ALA A 25 18.97 5.14 7.21
N ASP A 26 18.26 5.93 7.99
CA ASP A 26 17.24 5.45 8.94
C ASP A 26 15.93 5.04 8.25
N LEU A 27 15.55 5.64 7.11
CA LEU A 27 14.28 5.35 6.44
C LEU A 27 14.25 3.96 5.79
N ILE A 28 15.34 3.52 5.16
CA ILE A 28 15.43 2.15 4.66
C ILE A 28 15.69 1.17 5.81
N GLY A 29 16.42 1.59 6.85
CA GLY A 29 16.66 0.82 8.06
C GLY A 29 15.38 0.46 8.82
N PHE A 30 14.32 1.27 8.73
CA PHE A 30 13.00 0.91 9.24
C PHE A 30 12.50 -0.41 8.63
N TRP A 31 12.79 -0.65 7.35
CA TRP A 31 12.39 -1.83 6.60
C TRP A 31 13.40 -3.00 6.67
N ASP A 32 14.51 -2.87 7.38
CA ASP A 32 15.47 -3.98 7.54
C ASP A 32 15.01 -5.02 8.57
N THR A 33 14.02 -4.69 9.39
CA THR A 33 13.32 -5.62 10.28
C THR A 33 11.85 -5.69 9.89
N GLN A 34 11.23 -6.85 10.09
CA GLN A 34 9.82 -7.04 9.77
C GLN A 34 8.95 -5.94 10.40
N GLN A 35 8.09 -5.35 9.60
CA GLN A 35 7.13 -4.35 10.02
C GLN A 35 5.70 -4.84 9.78
N LYS A 36 4.83 -4.65 10.76
CA LYS A 36 3.44 -5.10 10.76
C LYS A 36 2.53 -3.88 10.88
N GLY A 37 1.51 -3.79 10.02
CA GLY A 37 0.68 -2.59 9.93
C GLY A 37 -0.75 -2.84 9.48
N GLY A 38 -1.45 -1.76 9.17
CA GLY A 38 -2.81 -1.81 8.65
C GLY A 38 -3.05 -0.77 7.55
N ASN A 39 -4.10 -0.98 6.76
CA ASN A 39 -4.53 -0.06 5.73
C ASN A 39 -5.56 0.94 6.27
N SER A 40 -5.46 2.19 5.85
CA SER A 40 -6.45 3.24 6.03
C SER A 40 -7.06 3.60 4.67
N PHE A 41 -8.37 3.39 4.52
CA PHE A 41 -9.09 3.53 3.26
C PHE A 41 -10.43 4.25 3.49
N ASN A 42 -10.38 5.50 3.99
CA ASN A 42 -11.54 6.25 4.45
C ASN A 42 -11.80 7.49 3.59
N GLU A 43 -13.05 7.94 3.51
CA GLU A 43 -13.43 9.24 2.93
C GLU A 43 -13.13 10.40 3.88
N LEU A 44 -13.29 10.16 5.16
CA LEU A 44 -12.90 11.13 6.19
C LEU A 44 -11.40 11.05 6.42
N THR A 45 -10.76 12.22 6.47
CA THR A 45 -9.34 12.32 6.80
C THR A 45 -9.11 11.79 8.22
N PRO A 46 -8.26 10.79 8.42
CA PRO A 46 -7.94 10.25 9.73
C PRO A 46 -7.34 11.33 10.64
N ASP A 47 -7.78 11.36 11.87
CA ASP A 47 -7.28 12.25 12.91
C ASP A 47 -6.30 11.55 13.88
N LYS A 48 -5.82 12.28 14.86
CA LYS A 48 -4.90 11.76 15.88
C LYS A 48 -5.49 10.55 16.62
N ALA A 49 -6.78 10.60 16.98
CA ALA A 49 -7.42 9.51 17.72
C ALA A 49 -7.52 8.22 16.90
N TYR A 50 -7.71 8.35 15.58
CA TYR A 50 -7.64 7.21 14.66
C TYR A 50 -6.26 6.56 14.67
N PHE A 51 -5.19 7.35 14.51
CA PHE A 51 -3.82 6.82 14.47
C PHE A 51 -3.36 6.28 15.84
N GLU A 52 -3.73 6.93 16.94
CA GLU A 52 -3.46 6.40 18.28
C GLU A 52 -4.16 5.05 18.52
N ALA A 53 -5.38 4.89 18.00
CA ALA A 53 -6.10 3.63 18.11
C ALA A 53 -5.43 2.52 17.26
N LEU A 54 -4.95 2.85 16.04
CA LEU A 54 -4.20 1.89 15.21
C LEU A 54 -2.86 1.52 15.88
N ALA A 55 -2.08 2.50 16.35
CA ALA A 55 -0.84 2.24 17.08
C ALA A 55 -1.08 1.37 18.32
N GLY A 56 -2.21 1.59 19.01
CA GLY A 56 -2.63 0.80 20.18
C GLY A 56 -2.95 -0.67 19.87
N THR A 57 -3.05 -1.07 18.61
CA THR A 57 -3.16 -2.48 18.20
C THR A 57 -1.82 -3.20 18.17
N GLY A 58 -0.70 -2.49 18.17
CA GLY A 58 0.65 -3.00 17.92
C GLY A 58 1.19 -2.68 16.52
N ALA A 59 0.38 -2.06 15.65
CA ALA A 59 0.83 -1.64 14.33
C ALA A 59 1.96 -0.61 14.42
N THR A 60 3.00 -0.78 13.59
CA THR A 60 4.14 0.13 13.50
C THR A 60 4.04 1.09 12.32
N TRP A 61 3.19 0.78 11.35
CA TRP A 61 2.97 1.58 10.15
C TRP A 61 1.54 1.48 9.63
N VAL A 62 1.19 2.45 8.78
CA VAL A 62 -0.09 2.50 8.07
C VAL A 62 0.14 2.75 6.58
N ARG A 63 -0.52 1.96 5.74
CA ARG A 63 -0.67 2.26 4.31
C ARG A 63 -1.86 3.20 4.17
N LEU A 64 -1.58 4.47 3.89
CA LEU A 64 -2.53 5.57 3.91
C LEU A 64 -2.99 5.91 2.50
N THR A 65 -4.21 5.56 2.19
CA THR A 65 -4.89 5.91 0.95
C THR A 65 -5.67 7.21 1.14
N PHE A 66 -5.40 8.19 0.32
CA PHE A 66 -5.98 9.54 0.46
C PHE A 66 -6.93 9.94 -0.69
N SER A 67 -7.00 9.15 -1.77
CA SER A 67 -7.74 9.54 -2.98
C SER A 67 -9.26 9.67 -2.79
N LYS A 68 -9.82 9.09 -1.70
CA LYS A 68 -11.24 9.24 -1.34
C LYS A 68 -11.53 10.56 -0.62
N TRP A 69 -10.52 11.29 -0.15
CA TRP A 69 -10.73 12.51 0.62
C TRP A 69 -11.27 13.61 -0.28
N LYS A 70 -12.18 14.42 0.25
CA LYS A 70 -12.66 15.60 -0.44
C LYS A 70 -11.53 16.61 -0.58
N GLY A 71 -11.16 16.94 -1.83
CA GLY A 71 -10.13 17.88 -2.19
C GLY A 71 -10.66 19.22 -2.71
N GLU A 72 -9.71 20.06 -3.13
CA GLU A 72 -9.96 21.32 -3.82
C GLU A 72 -10.51 21.08 -5.24
N GLY A 73 -9.97 20.04 -5.92
CA GLY A 73 -10.39 19.59 -7.23
C GLY A 73 -11.26 18.34 -7.19
N ARG A 74 -11.45 17.74 -8.38
CA ARG A 74 -12.19 16.47 -8.52
C ARG A 74 -11.48 15.31 -7.83
N ASP A 75 -10.15 15.26 -8.00
CA ASP A 75 -9.31 14.15 -7.52
C ASP A 75 -8.34 14.70 -6.47
N PHE A 76 -8.46 14.24 -5.22
CA PHE A 76 -7.63 14.73 -4.12
C PHE A 76 -6.14 14.61 -4.44
N LEU A 77 -5.38 15.65 -4.14
CA LEU A 77 -3.95 15.84 -4.38
C LEU A 77 -3.55 15.92 -5.87
N LEU A 78 -4.35 15.38 -6.78
CA LEU A 78 -4.15 15.49 -8.24
C LEU A 78 -4.81 16.75 -8.83
N GLY A 79 -5.82 17.28 -8.15
CA GLY A 79 -6.72 18.29 -8.71
C GLY A 79 -7.63 17.68 -9.79
N ASN A 80 -7.05 17.13 -10.85
CA ASN A 80 -7.77 16.43 -11.91
C ASN A 80 -6.90 15.38 -12.60
N ALA A 81 -7.30 14.10 -12.52
CA ALA A 81 -6.63 13.00 -13.19
C ALA A 81 -6.70 13.05 -14.73
N ASP A 82 -7.59 13.84 -15.30
CA ASP A 82 -7.65 14.05 -16.75
C ASP A 82 -6.58 15.04 -17.26
N ASN A 83 -6.07 15.91 -16.38
CA ASN A 83 -5.07 16.91 -16.74
C ASN A 83 -4.39 17.45 -15.47
N TYR A 84 -3.27 16.83 -15.08
CA TYR A 84 -2.50 17.24 -13.91
C TYR A 84 -1.78 18.58 -14.14
N GLN A 85 -1.99 19.57 -13.24
CA GLN A 85 -1.41 20.90 -13.32
C GLN A 85 -0.54 21.29 -12.11
N GLY A 86 -0.35 20.39 -11.15
CA GLY A 86 0.36 20.63 -9.90
C GLY A 86 -0.47 20.25 -8.68
N LEU A 87 0.16 20.18 -7.50
CA LEU A 87 -0.50 19.81 -6.25
C LEU A 87 -1.40 20.95 -5.75
N PRO A 88 -2.72 20.72 -5.50
CA PRO A 88 -3.58 21.69 -4.83
C PRO A 88 -3.10 21.93 -3.40
N GLN A 89 -2.94 23.20 -3.02
CA GLN A 89 -2.29 23.54 -1.76
C GLN A 89 -3.13 23.22 -0.52
N GLU A 90 -4.45 23.29 -0.62
CA GLU A 90 -5.33 22.88 0.47
C GLU A 90 -5.26 21.37 0.70
N ASP A 91 -5.12 20.57 -0.37
CA ASP A 91 -4.96 19.11 -0.28
C ASP A 91 -3.59 18.74 0.33
N VAL A 92 -2.53 19.43 -0.06
CA VAL A 92 -1.19 19.32 0.54
C VAL A 92 -1.25 19.58 2.05
N ALA A 93 -1.87 20.69 2.46
CA ALA A 93 -2.01 21.05 3.88
C ALA A 93 -2.82 19.99 4.65
N LYS A 94 -3.87 19.44 4.04
CA LYS A 94 -4.70 18.39 4.63
C LYS A 94 -3.93 17.07 4.79
N LEU A 95 -3.18 16.64 3.77
CA LEU A 95 -2.34 15.45 3.84
C LEU A 95 -1.24 15.63 4.91
N ARG A 96 -0.56 16.79 4.94
CA ARG A 96 0.46 17.10 5.94
C ARG A 96 -0.09 16.99 7.36
N LYS A 97 -1.31 17.52 7.61
CA LYS A 97 -1.97 17.41 8.91
C LYS A 97 -2.23 15.95 9.33
N ALA A 98 -2.63 15.10 8.39
CA ALA A 98 -2.82 13.66 8.67
C ALA A 98 -1.48 12.97 8.96
N LEU A 99 -0.42 13.31 8.22
CA LEU A 99 0.93 12.80 8.46
C LEU A 99 1.48 13.24 9.83
N ASP A 100 1.26 14.50 10.22
CA ASP A 100 1.62 15.01 11.56
C ASP A 100 0.89 14.23 12.67
N ALA A 101 -0.40 13.93 12.45
CA ALA A 101 -1.20 13.16 13.40
C ALA A 101 -0.68 11.71 13.54
N ALA A 102 -0.33 11.05 12.42
CA ALA A 102 0.26 9.71 12.43
C ALA A 102 1.64 9.71 13.12
N HIS A 103 2.50 10.70 12.80
CA HIS A 103 3.78 10.88 13.48
C HIS A 103 3.63 11.04 14.99
N SER A 104 2.67 11.87 15.42
CA SER A 104 2.38 12.09 16.84
C SER A 104 1.89 10.83 17.55
N ALA A 105 1.29 9.89 16.84
CA ALA A 105 0.88 8.58 17.32
C ALA A 105 2.00 7.53 17.28
N GLY A 106 3.20 7.87 16.78
CA GLY A 106 4.34 6.97 16.66
C GLY A 106 4.31 6.05 15.43
N LEU A 107 3.37 6.26 14.50
CA LEU A 107 3.27 5.46 13.28
C LEU A 107 4.15 6.01 12.16
N LYS A 108 4.71 5.09 11.37
CA LYS A 108 5.22 5.37 10.03
C LYS A 108 4.09 5.27 9.00
N VAL A 109 4.23 6.00 7.90
CA VAL A 109 3.20 6.11 6.86
C VAL A 109 3.79 5.76 5.50
N VAL A 110 3.11 4.87 4.80
CA VAL A 110 3.27 4.69 3.36
C VAL A 110 2.10 5.40 2.68
N ILE A 111 2.37 6.48 1.95
CA ILE A 111 1.32 7.18 1.21
C ILE A 111 1.08 6.50 -0.13
N VAL A 112 -0.19 6.32 -0.50
CA VAL A 112 -0.56 5.65 -1.74
C VAL A 112 -1.78 6.31 -2.40
N PRO A 113 -1.69 6.69 -3.68
CA PRO A 113 -2.84 7.10 -4.48
C PRO A 113 -3.57 5.90 -5.07
N LEU A 114 -4.92 5.98 -5.12
CA LEU A 114 -5.74 5.07 -5.92
C LEU A 114 -5.84 5.55 -7.37
N SER A 115 -5.66 6.84 -7.59
CA SER A 115 -5.73 7.47 -8.90
C SER A 115 -4.40 8.12 -9.25
N LEU A 116 -4.01 8.01 -10.50
CA LEU A 116 -2.95 8.78 -11.14
C LEU A 116 -3.50 9.50 -12.38
N PRO A 117 -2.77 10.45 -12.96
CA PRO A 117 -3.15 11.02 -14.26
C PRO A 117 -3.39 9.90 -15.29
N GLY A 118 -4.59 9.88 -15.88
CA GLY A 118 -5.00 8.84 -16.84
C GLY A 118 -5.33 7.46 -16.26
N ALA A 119 -5.34 7.33 -14.94
CA ALA A 119 -5.76 6.12 -14.23
C ALA A 119 -6.61 6.49 -13.01
N ARG A 120 -7.80 7.05 -13.27
CA ARG A 120 -8.74 7.36 -12.20
C ARG A 120 -9.34 6.06 -11.66
N TRP A 121 -9.35 5.93 -10.33
CA TRP A 121 -9.95 4.78 -9.67
C TRP A 121 -11.41 4.58 -10.08
N SER A 122 -11.79 3.35 -10.41
CA SER A 122 -13.07 3.05 -11.07
C SER A 122 -14.30 3.48 -10.26
N GLN A 123 -14.25 3.43 -8.92
CA GLN A 123 -15.37 3.89 -8.09
C GLN A 123 -15.55 5.42 -8.13
N GLN A 124 -14.52 6.17 -8.50
CA GLN A 124 -14.60 7.62 -8.75
C GLN A 124 -14.74 7.95 -10.25
N ASN A 125 -14.92 6.94 -11.09
CA ASN A 125 -15.04 7.01 -12.54
C ASN A 125 -16.27 6.25 -13.09
N ASP A 126 -17.37 6.30 -12.36
CA ASP A 126 -18.64 5.67 -12.72
C ASP A 126 -18.52 4.16 -13.00
N GLY A 127 -17.63 3.48 -12.29
CA GLY A 127 -17.33 2.06 -12.47
C GLY A 127 -16.48 1.72 -13.69
N THR A 128 -16.05 2.73 -14.46
CA THR A 128 -15.26 2.55 -15.68
C THR A 128 -13.78 2.47 -15.37
N PHE A 129 -13.10 1.45 -15.89
CA PHE A 129 -11.65 1.35 -15.83
C PHE A 129 -10.99 2.40 -16.73
N ASP A 130 -10.08 3.20 -16.18
CA ASP A 130 -9.36 4.23 -16.91
C ASP A 130 -8.00 3.69 -17.34
N ASP A 131 -7.84 3.42 -18.64
CA ASP A 131 -6.69 2.78 -19.24
C ASP A 131 -5.67 3.77 -19.85
N ARG A 132 -5.95 5.07 -19.76
CA ARG A 132 -5.16 6.10 -20.47
C ARG A 132 -3.70 6.18 -20.00
N LEU A 133 -3.44 5.94 -18.72
CA LEU A 133 -2.07 5.88 -18.19
C LEU A 133 -1.23 4.82 -18.92
N TRP A 134 -1.86 3.72 -19.31
CA TRP A 134 -1.24 2.56 -19.93
C TRP A 134 -1.31 2.55 -21.47
N SER A 135 -1.98 3.54 -22.07
CA SER A 135 -2.19 3.60 -23.52
C SER A 135 -1.73 4.91 -24.16
N ASP A 136 -1.56 5.98 -23.37
CA ASP A 136 -1.12 7.30 -23.85
C ASP A 136 0.09 7.80 -23.02
N PRO A 137 1.29 7.88 -23.61
CA PRO A 137 2.49 8.33 -22.91
C PRO A 137 2.39 9.71 -22.25
N ALA A 138 1.48 10.58 -22.72
CA ALA A 138 1.29 11.89 -22.11
C ALA A 138 0.78 11.81 -20.67
N TYR A 139 0.01 10.79 -20.33
CA TYR A 139 -0.44 10.55 -18.94
C TYR A 139 0.69 9.98 -18.07
N ALA A 140 1.52 9.10 -18.62
CA ALA A 140 2.71 8.63 -17.90
C ALA A 140 3.67 9.80 -17.58
N ASP A 141 3.84 10.77 -18.50
CA ASP A 141 4.60 12.00 -18.24
C ASP A 141 3.99 12.85 -17.13
N GLN A 142 2.66 12.94 -17.07
CA GLN A 142 1.95 13.63 -15.99
C GLN A 142 2.09 12.91 -14.65
N ALA A 143 2.04 11.57 -14.63
CA ALA A 143 2.24 10.78 -13.42
C ALA A 143 3.67 10.93 -12.88
N VAL A 144 4.67 10.97 -13.76
CA VAL A 144 6.06 11.25 -13.41
C VAL A 144 6.21 12.62 -12.76
N ARG A 145 5.55 13.67 -13.32
CA ARG A 145 5.55 15.03 -12.72
C ARG A 145 4.85 15.03 -11.35
N PHE A 146 3.70 14.38 -11.24
CA PHE A 146 2.98 14.28 -9.97
C PHE A 146 3.88 13.73 -8.86
N TRP A 147 4.60 12.64 -9.11
CA TRP A 147 5.49 12.05 -8.12
C TRP A 147 6.74 12.89 -7.83
N SER A 148 7.25 13.64 -8.81
CA SER A 148 8.30 14.64 -8.57
C SER A 148 7.82 15.72 -7.61
N ASP A 149 6.61 16.26 -7.83
CA ASP A 149 6.01 17.30 -6.99
C ASP A 149 5.71 16.76 -5.58
N VAL A 150 5.19 15.54 -5.44
CA VAL A 150 4.96 14.87 -4.14
C VAL A 150 6.28 14.68 -3.39
N ALA A 151 7.32 14.20 -4.07
CA ALA A 151 8.63 14.02 -3.45
C ALA A 151 9.23 15.37 -2.99
N ALA A 152 9.16 16.39 -3.82
CA ALA A 152 9.64 17.74 -3.46
C ALA A 152 8.94 18.29 -2.22
N GLU A 153 7.62 18.07 -2.11
CA GLU A 153 6.78 18.58 -1.02
C GLU A 153 6.96 17.84 0.30
N PHE A 154 7.16 16.52 0.25
CA PHE A 154 7.04 15.67 1.45
C PHE A 154 8.33 14.97 1.87
N LYS A 155 9.45 15.08 1.15
CA LYS A 155 10.72 14.35 1.37
C LYS A 155 11.26 14.37 2.80
N ASP A 156 11.03 15.43 3.53
CA ASP A 156 11.57 15.58 4.89
C ASP A 156 10.52 15.28 5.98
N HIS A 157 9.36 14.77 5.60
CA HIS A 157 8.30 14.53 6.58
C HIS A 157 8.59 13.27 7.42
N PRO A 158 8.73 13.40 8.77
CA PRO A 158 9.23 12.32 9.62
C PRO A 158 8.31 11.09 9.72
N ALA A 159 7.02 11.22 9.38
CA ALA A 159 6.12 10.09 9.33
C ALA A 159 6.35 9.20 8.12
N ILE A 160 6.75 9.75 6.96
CA ILE A 160 6.79 9.00 5.71
C ILE A 160 7.92 7.98 5.75
N ALA A 161 7.58 6.72 5.50
CA ALA A 161 8.50 5.60 5.40
C ALA A 161 8.66 5.06 3.98
N ALA A 162 7.68 5.30 3.10
CA ALA A 162 7.77 5.00 1.68
C ALA A 162 6.68 5.74 0.87
N TYR A 163 6.94 5.87 -0.44
CA TYR A 163 5.98 6.27 -1.46
C TYR A 163 5.52 5.03 -2.22
N ASN A 164 4.26 4.64 -2.08
CA ASN A 164 3.68 3.58 -2.90
C ASN A 164 3.11 4.20 -4.17
N ILE A 165 3.74 3.92 -5.30
CA ILE A 165 3.58 4.70 -6.54
C ILE A 165 2.15 4.69 -7.06
N VAL A 166 1.49 3.55 -7.05
CA VAL A 166 0.08 3.39 -7.45
C VAL A 166 -0.49 2.15 -6.80
N ASN A 167 -1.75 2.24 -6.35
CA ASN A 167 -2.47 1.08 -5.86
C ASN A 167 -2.92 0.20 -7.03
N GLU A 168 -2.62 -1.09 -6.94
CA GLU A 168 -3.21 -2.12 -7.80
C GLU A 168 -3.20 -1.81 -9.31
N PRO A 169 -2.03 -1.55 -9.91
CA PRO A 169 -1.96 -1.33 -11.36
C PRO A 169 -2.41 -2.59 -12.12
N ALA A 170 -3.13 -2.37 -13.21
CA ALA A 170 -3.58 -3.45 -14.08
C ALA A 170 -3.43 -3.08 -15.57
N PRO A 171 -2.18 -2.86 -16.06
CA PRO A 171 -1.94 -2.54 -17.47
C PRO A 171 -2.40 -3.66 -18.41
N GLU A 172 -2.56 -4.87 -17.91
CA GLU A 172 -2.98 -6.08 -18.62
C GLU A 172 -4.48 -6.11 -18.91
N LYS A 173 -5.30 -5.45 -18.09
CA LYS A 173 -6.75 -5.65 -18.03
C LYS A 173 -7.50 -5.50 -19.35
N THR A 174 -7.08 -4.58 -20.20
CA THR A 174 -7.77 -4.28 -21.48
C THR A 174 -7.16 -4.98 -22.68
N THR A 175 -6.16 -5.84 -22.47
CA THR A 175 -5.40 -6.48 -23.57
C THR A 175 -5.93 -7.85 -23.99
N GLY A 176 -6.89 -8.40 -23.23
CA GLY A 176 -7.43 -9.75 -23.48
C GLY A 176 -6.62 -10.86 -22.81
N LEU A 177 -5.50 -10.52 -22.13
CA LEU A 177 -4.76 -11.49 -21.32
C LEU A 177 -5.65 -11.97 -20.16
N ALA A 178 -5.69 -13.25 -19.91
CA ALA A 178 -6.49 -13.81 -18.81
C ALA A 178 -5.75 -13.66 -17.48
N GLU A 179 -6.39 -13.07 -16.47
CA GLU A 179 -5.81 -12.83 -15.15
C GLU A 179 -5.28 -14.10 -14.48
N ASN A 180 -5.96 -15.22 -14.66
CA ASN A 180 -5.56 -16.53 -14.15
C ASN A 180 -5.09 -17.49 -15.26
N GLY A 181 -4.62 -16.95 -16.39
CA GLY A 181 -4.02 -17.72 -17.49
C GLY A 181 -2.73 -18.43 -17.10
N ALA A 182 -2.08 -19.10 -18.04
CA ALA A 182 -0.79 -19.71 -17.77
C ALA A 182 0.29 -18.66 -17.47
N MET A 183 1.27 -18.99 -16.61
CA MET A 183 2.41 -18.09 -16.34
C MET A 183 3.19 -17.75 -17.60
N SER A 184 3.32 -18.73 -18.53
CA SER A 184 3.97 -18.51 -19.82
C SER A 184 3.31 -17.40 -20.66
N ASP A 185 1.98 -17.26 -20.58
CA ASP A 185 1.25 -16.24 -21.33
C ASP A 185 1.50 -14.86 -20.72
N LEU A 186 1.57 -14.78 -19.39
CA LEU A 186 1.89 -13.54 -18.69
C LEU A 186 3.33 -13.09 -18.97
N VAL A 187 4.28 -14.02 -18.91
CA VAL A 187 5.69 -13.72 -19.24
C VAL A 187 5.82 -13.25 -20.70
N ALA A 188 5.24 -13.98 -21.66
CA ALA A 188 5.27 -13.60 -23.05
C ALA A 188 4.63 -12.22 -23.30
N TRP A 189 3.50 -11.94 -22.62
CA TRP A 189 2.86 -10.64 -22.71
C TRP A 189 3.77 -9.52 -22.17
N GLN A 190 4.42 -9.72 -21.03
CA GLN A 190 5.35 -8.73 -20.47
C GLN A 190 6.56 -8.48 -21.41
N GLU A 191 7.10 -9.54 -22.02
CA GLU A 191 8.18 -9.40 -23.02
C GLU A 191 7.73 -8.57 -24.23
N GLU A 192 6.47 -8.71 -24.67
CA GLU A 192 5.90 -7.90 -25.75
C GLU A 192 5.68 -6.42 -25.36
N GLN A 193 5.53 -6.12 -24.06
CA GLN A 193 5.31 -4.75 -23.60
C GLN A 193 6.60 -3.97 -23.35
N VAL A 194 7.77 -4.60 -23.39
CA VAL A 194 9.07 -3.94 -23.12
C VAL A 194 9.21 -2.67 -23.95
N ASP A 195 9.60 -1.57 -23.30
CA ASP A 195 9.71 -0.22 -23.86
C ASP A 195 8.38 0.38 -24.38
N GLY A 196 7.26 -0.31 -24.15
CA GLY A 196 5.92 0.15 -24.52
C GLY A 196 5.22 0.93 -23.38
N PRO A 197 4.04 1.50 -23.67
CA PRO A 197 3.31 2.27 -22.67
C PRO A 197 2.74 1.40 -21.53
N ARG A 198 2.63 0.09 -21.72
CA ARG A 198 2.18 -0.89 -20.74
C ARG A 198 3.31 -1.58 -19.98
N ASP A 199 4.55 -1.19 -20.23
CA ASP A 199 5.72 -1.66 -19.50
C ASP A 199 5.72 -1.04 -18.09
N LEU A 200 5.26 -1.82 -17.12
CA LEU A 200 5.15 -1.39 -15.73
C LEU A 200 6.53 -1.16 -15.09
N VAL A 201 7.53 -1.95 -15.48
CA VAL A 201 8.93 -1.81 -15.01
C VAL A 201 9.51 -0.50 -15.51
N LEU A 202 9.34 -0.18 -16.79
CA LEU A 202 9.75 1.10 -17.38
C LEU A 202 9.05 2.28 -16.70
N PHE A 203 7.73 2.18 -16.50
CA PHE A 203 6.96 3.22 -15.82
C PHE A 203 7.52 3.50 -14.41
N TYR A 204 7.72 2.47 -13.60
CA TYR A 204 8.28 2.63 -12.26
C TYR A 204 9.69 3.21 -12.25
N ASN A 205 10.58 2.73 -13.13
CA ASN A 205 11.93 3.29 -13.23
C ASN A 205 11.92 4.78 -13.61
N ARG A 206 10.99 5.24 -14.47
CA ARG A 206 10.82 6.66 -14.81
C ARG A 206 10.34 7.49 -13.62
N VAL A 207 9.35 6.98 -12.88
CA VAL A 207 8.83 7.64 -11.67
C VAL A 207 9.90 7.72 -10.59
N ILE A 208 10.59 6.62 -10.32
CA ILE A 208 11.68 6.57 -9.33
C ILE A 208 12.78 7.55 -9.70
N ALA A 209 13.20 7.59 -10.97
CA ALA A 209 14.22 8.54 -11.42
C ALA A 209 13.79 10.02 -11.22
N ALA A 210 12.50 10.34 -11.31
CA ALA A 210 11.99 11.67 -11.03
C ALA A 210 11.95 11.95 -9.51
N ILE A 211 11.48 11.01 -8.70
CA ILE A 211 11.53 11.09 -7.23
C ILE A 211 12.96 11.32 -6.76
N ARG A 212 13.95 10.59 -7.27
CA ARG A 212 15.35 10.67 -6.83
C ARG A 212 16.04 12.00 -7.13
N LYS A 213 15.50 12.83 -8.03
CA LYS A 213 15.97 14.23 -8.23
C LYS A 213 15.59 15.13 -7.05
N GLU A 214 14.49 14.83 -6.38
CA GLU A 214 13.95 15.61 -5.27
C GLU A 214 14.25 14.98 -3.92
N ASP A 215 14.14 13.65 -3.83
CA ASP A 215 14.26 12.86 -2.60
C ASP A 215 15.09 11.62 -2.85
N THR A 216 16.32 11.63 -2.34
CA THR A 216 17.27 10.51 -2.46
C THR A 216 17.15 9.48 -1.33
N ALA A 217 16.31 9.73 -0.33
CA ALA A 217 16.29 8.99 0.92
C ALA A 217 15.07 8.08 1.09
N THR A 218 13.87 8.58 0.78
CA THR A 218 12.63 7.87 1.04
C THR A 218 12.50 6.62 0.16
N PRO A 219 12.26 5.43 0.75
CA PRO A 219 11.97 4.23 -0.01
C PRO A 219 10.76 4.39 -0.93
N VAL A 220 10.76 3.63 -2.02
CA VAL A 220 9.63 3.53 -2.94
C VAL A 220 9.03 2.13 -2.82
N MET A 221 7.71 2.05 -2.70
CA MET A 221 6.96 0.81 -2.74
C MET A 221 6.26 0.69 -4.10
N VAL A 222 6.30 -0.47 -4.71
CA VAL A 222 5.68 -0.74 -6.01
C VAL A 222 4.78 -1.96 -5.91
N ASP A 223 3.57 -1.83 -6.41
CA ASP A 223 2.63 -2.93 -6.52
C ASP A 223 2.83 -3.65 -7.86
N ALA A 224 2.72 -4.98 -7.86
CA ALA A 224 2.78 -5.76 -9.09
C ALA A 224 1.54 -5.53 -9.98
N GLY A 225 1.59 -5.96 -11.24
CA GLY A 225 0.45 -5.93 -12.15
C GLY A 225 -0.71 -6.83 -11.69
N TYR A 226 -1.78 -6.86 -12.46
CA TYR A 226 -3.01 -7.60 -12.11
C TYR A 226 -3.44 -7.37 -10.67
N TYR A 227 -3.62 -6.07 -10.30
CA TYR A 227 -4.07 -5.70 -8.95
C TYR A 227 -3.13 -6.16 -7.83
N ALA A 228 -1.82 -6.01 -8.04
CA ALA A 228 -0.77 -6.43 -7.11
C ALA A 228 -0.73 -7.96 -6.88
N ASN A 229 -1.08 -8.76 -7.88
CA ASN A 229 -1.05 -10.21 -7.76
C ASN A 229 0.39 -10.73 -7.63
N PRO A 230 0.72 -11.61 -6.68
CA PRO A 230 2.06 -12.20 -6.53
C PRO A 230 2.60 -12.86 -7.82
N ARG A 231 1.70 -13.41 -8.66
CA ARG A 231 2.07 -14.00 -9.96
C ARG A 231 2.66 -12.97 -10.92
N SER A 232 2.14 -11.74 -10.90
CA SER A 232 2.64 -10.67 -11.77
C SER A 232 4.05 -10.24 -11.38
N LEU A 233 4.36 -10.21 -10.09
CA LEU A 233 5.71 -9.96 -9.61
C LEU A 233 6.66 -11.09 -10.04
N ALA A 234 6.25 -12.35 -9.89
CA ALA A 234 7.02 -13.52 -10.31
C ALA A 234 7.31 -13.59 -11.83
N ALA A 235 6.58 -12.81 -12.64
CA ALA A 235 6.82 -12.72 -14.07
C ALA A 235 7.79 -11.59 -14.46
N TRP A 236 8.19 -10.71 -13.55
CA TRP A 236 9.13 -9.64 -13.85
C TRP A 236 10.53 -10.21 -14.12
N PRO A 237 11.19 -9.80 -15.25
CA PRO A 237 12.49 -10.34 -15.60
C PRO A 237 13.59 -9.89 -14.65
N ASP A 238 13.52 -8.66 -14.15
CA ASP A 238 14.53 -8.03 -13.31
C ASP A 238 13.90 -7.13 -12.24
N ARG A 239 14.65 -6.90 -11.15
CA ARG A 239 14.33 -5.86 -10.17
C ARG A 239 14.50 -4.46 -10.75
N LEU A 240 13.87 -3.45 -10.10
CA LEU A 240 13.98 -2.05 -10.49
C LEU A 240 15.39 -1.47 -10.21
N ASN A 241 15.73 -0.40 -10.92
CA ASN A 241 17.06 0.23 -10.88
C ASN A 241 17.25 1.19 -9.68
N ASP A 242 16.82 0.76 -8.49
CA ASP A 242 17.02 1.51 -7.24
C ASP A 242 17.10 0.52 -6.07
N GLU A 243 17.99 0.78 -5.12
CA GLU A 243 18.21 -0.12 -3.97
C GLU A 243 17.22 0.10 -2.82
N ARG A 244 16.44 1.21 -2.85
CA ARG A 244 15.44 1.54 -1.84
C ARG A 244 14.03 1.24 -2.33
N VAL A 245 13.85 0.06 -2.91
CA VAL A 245 12.54 -0.40 -3.41
C VAL A 245 11.99 -1.51 -2.51
N LEU A 246 10.71 -1.40 -2.23
CA LEU A 246 9.87 -2.43 -1.61
C LEU A 246 8.91 -2.95 -2.67
N TYR A 247 8.80 -4.25 -2.80
CA TYR A 247 7.96 -4.92 -3.79
C TYR A 247 6.71 -5.45 -3.09
N ALA A 248 5.57 -4.87 -3.41
CA ALA A 248 4.31 -5.19 -2.75
C ALA A 248 3.44 -6.10 -3.61
N PHE A 249 2.73 -6.98 -2.91
CA PHE A 249 1.63 -7.77 -3.45
C PHE A 249 0.40 -7.66 -2.54
N HIS A 250 -0.77 -7.95 -3.10
CA HIS A 250 -2.02 -8.08 -2.36
C HIS A 250 -2.49 -9.54 -2.33
N MET A 251 -3.09 -9.96 -1.21
CA MET A 251 -3.52 -11.34 -1.02
C MET A 251 -4.99 -11.40 -0.64
N TYR A 252 -5.83 -11.67 -1.62
CA TYR A 252 -7.25 -11.90 -1.45
C TYR A 252 -7.71 -13.24 -2.01
N GLU A 253 -6.81 -13.98 -2.67
CA GLU A 253 -7.15 -15.28 -3.23
C GLU A 253 -7.39 -16.35 -2.13
N PRO A 254 -8.43 -17.15 -2.31
CA PRO A 254 -9.36 -17.19 -3.44
C PRO A 254 -10.40 -16.06 -3.36
N TYR A 255 -10.29 -15.07 -4.24
CA TYR A 255 -11.05 -13.81 -4.20
C TYR A 255 -12.57 -14.01 -4.07
N GLU A 256 -13.13 -15.04 -4.75
CA GLU A 256 -14.55 -15.33 -4.67
C GLU A 256 -15.01 -15.78 -3.28
N ALA A 257 -14.11 -16.35 -2.47
CA ALA A 257 -14.41 -16.72 -1.08
C ALA A 257 -14.24 -15.55 -0.10
N THR A 258 -13.22 -14.71 -0.30
CA THR A 258 -12.89 -13.60 0.60
C THR A 258 -13.74 -12.35 0.37
N SER A 259 -14.32 -12.19 -0.82
CA SER A 259 -15.01 -10.99 -1.27
C SER A 259 -16.48 -10.90 -0.83
N SER A 260 -17.06 -9.71 -1.03
CA SER A 260 -18.48 -9.42 -0.73
C SER A 260 -19.45 -10.29 -1.54
N GLY A 261 -19.04 -10.78 -2.71
CA GLY A 261 -19.81 -11.70 -3.53
C GLY A 261 -20.18 -12.98 -2.78
N ASN A 262 -19.24 -13.52 -2.02
CA ASN A 262 -19.47 -14.71 -1.19
C ASN A 262 -20.57 -14.51 -0.14
N MET A 263 -20.65 -13.31 0.43
CA MET A 263 -21.66 -13.00 1.46
C MET A 263 -23.10 -12.92 0.92
N LYS A 264 -23.26 -12.88 -0.40
CA LYS A 264 -24.57 -12.85 -1.10
C LYS A 264 -25.00 -14.22 -1.59
N ARG A 265 -24.17 -15.24 -1.47
CA ARG A 265 -24.48 -16.61 -1.89
C ARG A 265 -25.39 -17.29 -0.87
N GLU A 266 -26.30 -18.13 -1.34
CA GLU A 266 -27.12 -19.01 -0.49
C GLU A 266 -26.23 -20.00 0.29
N GLU A 267 -25.23 -20.57 -0.41
CA GLU A 267 -24.19 -21.40 0.17
C GLU A 267 -22.81 -20.72 -0.02
N PRO A 268 -22.31 -19.99 0.99
CA PRO A 268 -21.01 -19.36 0.93
C PRO A 268 -19.87 -20.38 0.78
N TYR A 269 -18.87 -20.02 -0.01
CA TYR A 269 -17.63 -20.77 -0.08
C TYR A 269 -16.97 -20.86 1.30
N ARG A 270 -16.29 -21.97 1.52
CA ARG A 270 -15.62 -22.29 2.79
C ARG A 270 -14.10 -22.29 2.61
N TYR A 271 -13.40 -22.05 3.71
CA TYR A 271 -11.95 -22.18 3.78
C TYR A 271 -11.53 -22.91 5.09
N PRO A 272 -10.73 -23.98 4.99
CA PRO A 272 -10.31 -24.68 3.76
C PRO A 272 -11.51 -25.23 3.00
N GLY A 273 -11.46 -25.19 1.68
CA GLY A 273 -12.57 -25.66 0.87
C GLY A 273 -12.39 -25.48 -0.64
N VAL A 274 -13.45 -25.83 -1.35
CA VAL A 274 -13.52 -25.69 -2.81
C VAL A 274 -14.18 -24.36 -3.15
N THR A 275 -13.58 -23.59 -4.03
CA THR A 275 -14.14 -22.36 -4.61
C THR A 275 -13.92 -22.36 -6.11
N THR A 276 -14.67 -21.56 -6.85
CA THR A 276 -14.32 -21.22 -8.22
C THR A 276 -13.33 -20.05 -8.20
N GLN A 277 -12.64 -19.82 -9.29
CA GLN A 277 -11.76 -18.67 -9.46
C GLN A 277 -12.16 -17.93 -10.74
N TYR A 278 -12.70 -16.72 -10.59
CA TYR A 278 -13.17 -15.85 -11.68
C TYR A 278 -14.11 -16.59 -12.66
N GLY A 279 -15.06 -17.37 -12.11
CA GLY A 279 -16.01 -18.15 -12.91
C GLY A 279 -15.40 -19.35 -13.65
N GLY A 280 -14.14 -19.70 -13.37
CA GLY A 280 -13.42 -20.82 -13.93
C GLY A 280 -13.66 -22.15 -13.21
N GLU A 281 -12.70 -23.06 -13.34
CA GLU A 281 -12.76 -24.38 -12.71
C GLU A 281 -12.77 -24.29 -11.18
N ALA A 282 -13.38 -25.28 -10.56
CA ALA A 282 -13.39 -25.42 -9.10
C ALA A 282 -12.01 -25.82 -8.59
N LEU A 283 -11.44 -25.00 -7.69
CA LEU A 283 -10.13 -25.22 -7.07
C LEU A 283 -10.30 -25.44 -5.57
N SER A 284 -9.54 -26.38 -5.02
CA SER A 284 -9.43 -26.54 -3.57
C SER A 284 -8.37 -25.59 -3.04
N TRP A 285 -8.74 -24.80 -2.02
CA TRP A 285 -7.83 -23.91 -1.32
C TRP A 285 -7.66 -24.35 0.14
N ARG A 286 -6.42 -24.51 0.54
CA ARG A 286 -5.97 -24.83 1.90
C ARG A 286 -4.77 -23.96 2.23
N LYS A 287 -4.28 -24.01 3.46
CA LYS A 287 -3.07 -23.29 3.89
C LYS A 287 -1.89 -23.46 2.91
N ALA A 288 -1.65 -24.69 2.43
CA ALA A 288 -0.58 -24.96 1.47
C ALA A 288 -0.73 -24.18 0.15
N ASP A 289 -1.97 -23.94 -0.30
CA ASP A 289 -2.25 -23.22 -1.54
C ASP A 289 -2.06 -21.71 -1.33
N VAL A 290 -2.43 -21.18 -0.14
CA VAL A 290 -2.14 -19.80 0.28
C VAL A 290 -0.64 -19.56 0.35
N VAL A 291 0.11 -20.44 1.01
CA VAL A 291 1.57 -20.37 1.09
C VAL A 291 2.19 -20.39 -0.31
N ALA A 292 1.81 -21.35 -1.16
CA ALA A 292 2.34 -21.47 -2.52
C ALA A 292 2.01 -20.26 -3.42
N HIS A 293 0.89 -19.56 -3.14
CA HIS A 293 0.55 -18.34 -3.85
C HIS A 293 1.43 -17.17 -3.42
N ILE A 294 1.62 -16.98 -2.12
CA ILE A 294 2.45 -15.93 -1.51
C ILE A 294 3.93 -16.15 -1.83
N ASP A 295 4.40 -17.38 -1.76
CA ASP A 295 5.80 -17.74 -2.04
C ASP A 295 6.29 -17.28 -3.40
N LYS A 296 5.42 -17.15 -4.40
CA LYS A 296 5.80 -16.64 -5.73
C LYS A 296 6.51 -15.28 -5.67
N ALA A 297 6.04 -14.38 -4.80
CA ALA A 297 6.67 -13.07 -4.64
C ALA A 297 8.03 -13.16 -3.93
N PHE A 298 8.13 -14.01 -2.91
CA PHE A 298 9.36 -14.20 -2.16
C PHE A 298 10.43 -14.97 -2.95
N ASP A 299 10.02 -16.00 -3.70
CA ASP A 299 10.92 -16.79 -4.54
C ASP A 299 11.51 -15.92 -5.66
N TRP A 300 10.68 -15.08 -6.29
CA TRP A 300 11.16 -14.06 -7.24
C TRP A 300 12.17 -13.12 -6.57
N ALA A 301 11.87 -12.60 -5.38
CA ALA A 301 12.78 -11.70 -4.69
C ALA A 301 14.13 -12.38 -4.35
N GLU A 302 14.12 -13.65 -3.96
CA GLU A 302 15.31 -14.45 -3.73
C GLU A 302 16.12 -14.65 -5.01
N GLU A 303 15.46 -14.96 -6.14
CA GLU A 303 16.08 -15.04 -7.47
C GLU A 303 16.73 -13.72 -7.89
N GLN A 304 16.15 -12.57 -7.50
CA GLN A 304 16.71 -11.23 -7.73
C GLN A 304 17.81 -10.84 -6.73
N GLY A 305 18.15 -11.71 -5.78
CA GLY A 305 19.13 -11.42 -4.73
C GLY A 305 18.67 -10.38 -3.70
N LEU A 306 17.36 -10.22 -3.53
CA LEU A 306 16.76 -9.31 -2.56
C LEU A 306 16.54 -9.99 -1.21
N ALA A 307 16.70 -9.24 -0.11
CA ALA A 307 16.32 -9.73 1.20
C ALA A 307 14.79 -9.87 1.30
N PRO A 308 14.26 -10.84 2.08
CA PRO A 308 12.82 -10.98 2.30
C PRO A 308 12.14 -9.69 2.81
N THR A 309 12.89 -8.86 3.55
CA THR A 309 12.47 -7.54 4.02
C THR A 309 12.34 -6.49 2.91
N ARG A 310 12.44 -6.86 1.64
CA ARG A 310 12.07 -6.02 0.50
C ARG A 310 10.71 -6.43 -0.10
N VAL A 311 10.06 -7.44 0.48
CA VAL A 311 8.73 -7.93 0.05
C VAL A 311 7.67 -7.54 1.07
N VAL A 312 6.54 -7.05 0.59
CA VAL A 312 5.44 -6.53 1.41
C VAL A 312 4.11 -7.13 0.95
N ALA A 313 3.39 -7.81 1.83
CA ALA A 313 1.96 -8.04 1.66
C ALA A 313 1.23 -6.71 1.98
N GLY A 314 1.08 -5.84 0.97
CA GLY A 314 0.57 -4.47 1.13
C GLY A 314 -0.90 -4.42 1.54
N GLU A 315 -1.66 -5.41 1.08
CA GLU A 315 -3.04 -5.64 1.49
C GLU A 315 -3.33 -7.14 1.60
N PHE A 316 -4.11 -7.51 2.57
CA PHE A 316 -4.80 -8.80 2.63
C PHE A 316 -6.01 -8.69 3.54
N GLY A 317 -7.03 -9.48 3.26
CA GLY A 317 -8.25 -9.40 4.05
C GLY A 317 -9.33 -10.36 3.57
N CYS A 318 -10.43 -10.37 4.29
CA CYS A 318 -11.63 -11.10 3.98
C CYS A 318 -12.84 -10.43 4.61
N MET A 319 -14.01 -10.66 4.06
CA MET A 319 -15.25 -10.15 4.66
C MET A 319 -15.37 -10.63 6.11
N ARG A 320 -15.40 -9.69 7.09
CA ARG A 320 -15.42 -10.00 8.52
C ARG A 320 -16.50 -11.00 8.95
N ARG A 321 -17.63 -11.02 8.21
CA ARG A 321 -18.75 -11.94 8.47
C ARG A 321 -18.62 -13.30 7.81
N TRP A 322 -17.58 -13.50 6.99
CA TRP A 322 -17.26 -14.82 6.50
C TRP A 322 -16.71 -15.66 7.64
N GLN A 323 -17.38 -16.78 7.93
CA GLN A 323 -17.08 -17.58 9.13
C GLN A 323 -15.64 -18.13 9.18
N ASP A 324 -14.99 -18.26 8.02
CA ASP A 324 -13.63 -18.79 7.91
C ASP A 324 -12.56 -17.68 7.82
N CYS A 325 -12.98 -16.38 7.90
CA CYS A 325 -12.09 -15.24 7.77
C CYS A 325 -10.91 -15.30 8.76
N GLY A 326 -11.14 -15.65 10.04
CA GLY A 326 -10.06 -15.74 11.02
C GLY A 326 -9.02 -16.81 10.68
N THR A 327 -9.44 -17.98 10.21
CA THR A 327 -8.52 -19.03 9.76
C THR A 327 -7.71 -18.57 8.54
N TYR A 328 -8.38 -17.93 7.59
CA TYR A 328 -7.73 -17.40 6.39
C TYR A 328 -6.70 -16.31 6.72
N LEU A 329 -7.07 -15.30 7.53
CA LEU A 329 -6.15 -14.25 7.97
C LEU A 329 -4.89 -14.82 8.62
N LYS A 330 -5.09 -15.79 9.54
CA LYS A 330 -3.95 -16.41 10.20
C LYS A 330 -3.05 -17.16 9.23
N ASP A 331 -3.60 -17.90 8.28
CA ASP A 331 -2.79 -18.63 7.31
C ASP A 331 -2.00 -17.69 6.38
N VAL A 332 -2.56 -16.53 6.01
CA VAL A 332 -1.85 -15.48 5.25
C VAL A 332 -0.71 -14.89 6.08
N ILE A 333 -0.99 -14.50 7.34
CA ILE A 333 0.02 -13.92 8.24
C ILE A 333 1.16 -14.93 8.48
N ASP A 334 0.82 -16.16 8.83
CA ASP A 334 1.80 -17.22 9.05
C ASP A 334 2.72 -17.43 7.82
N ALA A 335 2.15 -17.34 6.60
CA ALA A 335 2.92 -17.51 5.37
C ALA A 335 3.92 -16.35 5.16
N VAL A 336 3.50 -15.09 5.39
CA VAL A 336 4.37 -13.92 5.25
C VAL A 336 5.43 -13.88 6.38
N ASP A 337 5.02 -14.17 7.62
CA ASP A 337 5.91 -14.21 8.79
C ASP A 337 6.99 -15.29 8.64
N ALA A 338 6.64 -16.44 8.11
CA ALA A 338 7.61 -17.54 7.86
C ALA A 338 8.71 -17.14 6.85
N ARG A 339 8.43 -16.21 5.95
CA ARG A 339 9.40 -15.66 4.97
C ARG A 339 10.10 -14.40 5.49
N GLY A 340 9.61 -13.76 6.56
CA GLY A 340 10.17 -12.55 7.14
C GLY A 340 9.86 -11.26 6.36
N GLY A 341 8.81 -11.26 5.55
CA GLY A 341 8.31 -10.08 4.83
C GLY A 341 7.46 -9.17 5.72
N HIS A 342 7.15 -7.98 5.21
CA HIS A 342 6.26 -7.04 5.88
C HIS A 342 4.80 -7.28 5.50
N TRP A 343 3.88 -6.79 6.33
CA TRP A 343 2.46 -6.88 5.99
C TRP A 343 1.61 -5.76 6.57
N ALA A 344 0.48 -5.49 5.91
CA ALA A 344 -0.58 -4.60 6.39
C ALA A 344 -1.95 -5.22 6.11
N PHE A 345 -2.73 -5.48 7.15
CA PHE A 345 -4.09 -5.98 7.00
C PHE A 345 -5.02 -4.92 6.40
N TYR A 346 -5.99 -5.32 5.61
CA TYR A 346 -7.04 -4.46 5.09
C TYR A 346 -8.38 -4.82 5.77
N ALA A 347 -9.03 -3.87 6.55
CA ALA A 347 -8.59 -2.52 6.83
C ALA A 347 -8.95 -2.10 8.27
N PHE A 348 -8.30 -1.03 8.75
CA PHE A 348 -8.60 -0.47 10.06
C PHE A 348 -9.68 0.60 9.95
N ARG A 349 -10.81 0.41 10.66
CA ARG A 349 -11.93 1.37 10.77
C ARG A 349 -12.44 1.86 9.41
N GLU A 350 -12.60 0.95 8.47
CA GLU A 350 -13.12 1.27 7.17
C GLU A 350 -14.63 1.58 7.23
N GLU A 351 -15.04 2.66 6.56
CA GLU A 351 -16.44 3.13 6.54
C GLU A 351 -17.40 2.15 5.88
N TRP A 352 -16.91 1.33 4.97
CA TRP A 352 -17.70 0.28 4.32
C TRP A 352 -18.06 -0.89 5.23
N GLU A 353 -17.49 -0.94 6.45
CA GLU A 353 -17.69 -1.97 7.48
C GLU A 353 -17.38 -3.43 7.09
N GLY A 354 -17.21 -3.72 5.83
CA GLY A 354 -17.05 -5.09 5.31
C GLY A 354 -15.82 -5.80 5.86
N MET A 355 -14.74 -5.06 6.01
CA MET A 355 -13.45 -5.53 6.52
C MET A 355 -12.97 -4.73 7.74
N ASP A 356 -13.84 -4.00 8.43
CA ASP A 356 -13.53 -3.42 9.76
C ASP A 356 -13.61 -4.50 10.83
N TYR A 357 -12.46 -5.05 11.19
CA TYR A 357 -12.34 -6.18 12.11
C TYR A 357 -12.57 -5.83 13.58
N GLU A 358 -12.60 -4.53 13.94
CA GLU A 358 -13.02 -4.10 15.28
C GLU A 358 -14.52 -4.27 15.50
N LEU A 359 -15.31 -4.34 14.43
CA LEU A 359 -16.76 -4.47 14.53
C LEU A 359 -17.17 -5.91 14.90
N PRO A 360 -18.11 -6.08 15.82
CA PRO A 360 -18.58 -7.41 16.21
C PRO A 360 -19.36 -8.09 15.09
N LEU A 361 -19.27 -9.41 15.01
CA LEU A 361 -20.02 -10.21 14.03
C LEU A 361 -21.54 -10.05 14.17
N SER A 362 -22.02 -9.71 15.37
CA SER A 362 -23.45 -9.47 15.66
C SER A 362 -23.99 -8.19 15.03
N LEU A 363 -23.12 -7.25 14.62
CA LEU A 363 -23.55 -6.00 13.99
C LEU A 363 -24.15 -6.30 12.61
N LYS A 364 -25.43 -5.94 12.43
CA LYS A 364 -26.13 -6.18 11.17
C LYS A 364 -25.53 -5.34 10.03
N PRO A 365 -25.52 -5.84 8.79
CA PRO A 365 -25.08 -5.10 7.63
C PRO A 365 -25.75 -3.73 7.51
N GLY A 366 -24.98 -2.70 7.18
CA GLY A 366 -25.45 -1.32 7.04
C GLY A 366 -25.79 -0.61 8.34
N ARG A 367 -25.76 -1.30 9.50
CA ARG A 367 -26.09 -0.66 10.78
C ARG A 367 -25.06 0.39 11.18
N PHE A 368 -23.79 0.14 10.87
CA PHE A 368 -22.69 1.08 11.10
C PHE A 368 -22.93 2.40 10.37
N TYR A 369 -23.29 2.32 9.07
CA TYR A 369 -23.58 3.48 8.25
C TYR A 369 -24.72 4.34 8.86
N TRP A 370 -25.82 3.71 9.22
CA TRP A 370 -26.95 4.42 9.85
C TRP A 370 -26.58 5.04 11.20
N MET A 371 -25.76 4.37 11.99
CA MET A 371 -25.28 4.93 13.27
C MET A 371 -24.35 6.13 13.06
N MET A 372 -23.53 6.14 12.01
CA MET A 372 -22.72 7.29 11.63
C MET A 372 -23.60 8.48 11.24
N GLU A 373 -24.62 8.26 10.39
CA GLU A 373 -25.56 9.31 9.99
C GLU A 373 -26.35 9.88 11.20
N GLU A 374 -26.70 9.03 12.16
CA GLU A 374 -27.33 9.44 13.41
C GLU A 374 -26.40 10.10 14.42
N GLY A 375 -25.10 10.21 14.11
CA GLY A 375 -24.08 10.71 15.04
C GLY A 375 -23.80 9.79 16.24
N LYS A 376 -24.14 8.51 16.12
CA LYS A 376 -24.01 7.48 17.17
C LYS A 376 -22.89 6.49 16.92
N SER A 377 -21.95 6.80 16.04
CA SER A 377 -20.83 5.90 15.72
C SER A 377 -19.94 5.59 16.94
N GLY A 378 -19.87 6.49 17.91
CA GLY A 378 -19.14 6.28 19.16
C GLY A 378 -19.77 5.21 20.09
N ASP A 379 -21.04 4.85 19.89
CA ASP A 379 -21.74 3.83 20.67
C ASP A 379 -21.56 2.41 20.12
N ILE A 380 -20.81 2.26 19.02
CA ILE A 380 -20.59 0.96 18.38
C ILE A 380 -19.54 0.19 19.17
N PRO A 381 -19.85 -1.04 19.63
CA PRO A 381 -18.84 -1.89 20.26
C PRO A 381 -17.70 -2.18 19.27
N ARG A 382 -16.45 -2.07 19.75
CA ARG A 382 -15.25 -2.40 18.97
C ARG A 382 -14.52 -3.57 19.63
N ASP A 383 -15.25 -4.67 19.79
CA ASP A 383 -14.84 -5.91 20.46
C ASP A 383 -14.80 -7.11 19.48
N GLY A 384 -14.52 -6.82 18.21
CA GLY A 384 -14.46 -7.85 17.16
C GLY A 384 -13.34 -8.85 17.41
N LYS A 385 -13.68 -10.15 17.42
CA LYS A 385 -12.71 -11.24 17.64
C LYS A 385 -11.62 -11.32 16.57
N LEU A 386 -11.89 -10.83 15.37
CA LEU A 386 -10.87 -10.78 14.31
C LEU A 386 -9.80 -9.74 14.63
N MET A 387 -10.19 -8.62 15.27
CA MET A 387 -9.21 -7.65 15.72
C MET A 387 -8.39 -8.14 16.92
N GLU A 388 -8.97 -8.98 17.79
CA GLU A 388 -8.19 -9.64 18.85
C GLU A 388 -7.10 -10.54 18.25
N LEU A 389 -7.45 -11.38 17.27
CA LEU A 389 -6.48 -12.19 16.52
C LEU A 389 -5.40 -11.32 15.86
N LEU A 390 -5.78 -10.24 15.16
CA LEU A 390 -4.81 -9.34 14.55
C LEU A 390 -3.88 -8.66 15.57
N LYS A 391 -4.40 -8.28 16.74
CA LYS A 391 -3.55 -7.73 17.83
C LYS A 391 -2.54 -8.74 18.35
N GLU A 392 -2.91 -10.01 18.47
CA GLU A 392 -1.97 -11.07 18.85
C GLU A 392 -0.84 -11.17 17.83
N GLU A 393 -1.16 -11.19 16.54
CA GLU A 393 -0.17 -11.28 15.46
C GLU A 393 0.68 -9.99 15.29
N LEU A 394 0.11 -8.80 15.55
CA LEU A 394 0.83 -7.52 15.52
C LEU A 394 1.87 -7.40 16.64
N ASN A 395 1.67 -8.07 17.77
CA ASN A 395 2.54 -8.00 18.94
C ASN A 395 3.43 -9.25 19.12
N GLY A 396 3.27 -10.26 18.29
CA GLY A 396 4.11 -11.47 18.24
C GLY A 396 5.26 -11.31 17.32
#